data_73b04d0e658025579852ded97bea4c8c
#
_entry.id   73b04d0e658025579852ded97bea4c8c
#
_cell.length_a   1.000
_cell.length_b   1.000
_cell.length_c   1.000
_cell.angle_alpha   90.00
_cell.angle_beta   90.00
_cell.angle_gamma   90.00
#
_symmetry.space_group_name_H-M   'P 1'
#
loop_
_entity.id
_entity.type
_entity.pdbx_description
1 polymer ?
#
loop_
_entity_poly.entity_id
_entity_poly.type
_entity_poly.pdbx_seq_one_letter_code
_entity_poly.pdbx_strand_id
1 'polypeptide(L)'
;MAGASPSPARPRVVVAGLGDTGLLVATRLARSCDVVGIATRPALVSGQELGNRLTHPDQWRRTYLIPYRRFRRLDRARTIHGRITSVDLDAHEVAVEAADGAIEVVPYDVLVVATGASNGFWRHDRVEGLPAIEADLADAAGQLAAAGTVAVVGGGATGVSVADNLARRGGTEVHLFHSGAEPLPGYHPKVRRWMARHLRDDGVVVHPDHRAVVPDGFTGDRMTTDPIEWSTGQDPFTADLTLWAVGGVRPHSTFLPAEVLDDEGFVRVDEHLRVPGHPEVFAVGDVAASDPLRSSARNWGYRVVVANVRARNAGKDGGLKRYRAPEYRWGSVLGLQDDGLVVVQPDGKRFRVPRWAAEPLLFGVFVTHYLYGGLRAATTRDPSA
;
A
#
# COMPACT_ATOMS: atom_id res chain seq x y z
N MET A 1 -14.04 -43.36 -31.57
CA MET A 1 -14.24 -42.16 -30.73
C MET A 1 -12.99 -41.96 -29.89
N ALA A 2 -12.14 -41.03 -30.25
CA ALA A 2 -10.96 -40.70 -29.44
C ALA A 2 -11.46 -39.86 -28.25
N GLY A 3 -11.35 -40.42 -27.04
CA GLY A 3 -11.66 -39.70 -25.81
C GLY A 3 -10.72 -38.48 -25.68
N ALA A 4 -11.28 -37.29 -25.61
CA ALA A 4 -10.55 -36.07 -25.30
C ALA A 4 -9.90 -36.29 -23.91
N SER A 5 -8.57 -36.33 -23.86
CA SER A 5 -7.84 -36.33 -22.60
C SER A 5 -8.26 -35.10 -21.80
N PRO A 6 -8.60 -35.22 -20.50
CA PRO A 6 -8.96 -34.05 -19.70
C PRO A 6 -7.80 -33.05 -19.75
N SER A 7 -8.09 -31.80 -20.06
CA SER A 7 -7.10 -30.72 -19.95
C SER A 7 -6.50 -30.75 -18.54
N PRO A 8 -5.17 -30.67 -18.40
CA PRO A 8 -4.56 -30.65 -17.07
C PRO A 8 -5.17 -29.54 -16.22
N ALA A 9 -5.53 -29.91 -14.99
CA ALA A 9 -6.07 -28.94 -14.05
C ALA A 9 -5.13 -27.73 -13.93
N ARG A 10 -5.68 -26.52 -13.95
CA ARG A 10 -4.87 -25.31 -13.79
C ARG A 10 -4.31 -25.25 -12.37
N PRO A 11 -3.03 -24.93 -12.19
CA PRO A 11 -2.46 -24.74 -10.86
C PRO A 11 -3.26 -23.72 -10.06
N ARG A 12 -3.56 -24.06 -8.80
CA ARG A 12 -4.25 -23.16 -7.88
C ARG A 12 -3.25 -22.21 -7.24
N VAL A 13 -3.50 -20.93 -7.39
CA VAL A 13 -2.67 -19.87 -6.82
C VAL A 13 -3.50 -19.08 -5.80
N VAL A 14 -3.13 -19.16 -4.53
CA VAL A 14 -3.70 -18.30 -3.49
C VAL A 14 -2.89 -17.00 -3.41
N VAL A 15 -3.57 -15.87 -3.50
CA VAL A 15 -2.97 -14.53 -3.31
C VAL A 15 -3.49 -13.96 -2.00
N ALA A 16 -2.65 -13.99 -0.98
CA ALA A 16 -2.90 -13.44 0.34
C ALA A 16 -2.71 -11.92 0.31
N GLY A 17 -3.81 -11.18 0.32
CA GLY A 17 -3.84 -9.72 0.19
C GLY A 17 -4.06 -9.25 -1.25
N LEU A 18 -5.14 -8.47 -1.47
CA LEU A 18 -5.45 -7.84 -2.76
C LEU A 18 -5.26 -6.30 -2.71
N GLY A 19 -4.21 -5.84 -2.03
CA GLY A 19 -3.75 -4.45 -2.11
C GLY A 19 -3.10 -4.12 -3.46
N ASP A 20 -2.41 -2.97 -3.54
CA ASP A 20 -1.80 -2.45 -4.79
C ASP A 20 -0.95 -3.49 -5.54
N THR A 21 -0.21 -4.33 -4.81
CA THR A 21 0.67 -5.36 -5.42
C THR A 21 -0.06 -6.67 -5.67
N GLY A 22 -0.79 -7.21 -4.68
CA GLY A 22 -1.45 -8.50 -4.78
C GLY A 22 -2.55 -8.53 -5.84
N LEU A 23 -3.30 -7.45 -6.00
CA LEU A 23 -4.27 -7.29 -7.08
C LEU A 23 -3.63 -7.43 -8.47
N LEU A 24 -2.43 -6.85 -8.66
CA LEU A 24 -1.70 -6.98 -9.92
C LEU A 24 -1.20 -8.40 -10.17
N VAL A 25 -0.78 -9.11 -9.12
CA VAL A 25 -0.43 -10.54 -9.22
C VAL A 25 -1.67 -11.35 -9.60
N ALA A 26 -2.76 -11.22 -8.85
CA ALA A 26 -4.00 -11.97 -9.08
C ALA A 26 -4.54 -11.78 -10.51
N THR A 27 -4.68 -10.52 -10.95
CA THR A 27 -5.21 -10.19 -12.29
C THR A 27 -4.33 -10.69 -13.44
N ARG A 28 -3.00 -10.82 -13.21
CA ARG A 28 -2.07 -11.34 -14.23
C ARG A 28 -2.04 -12.85 -14.28
N LEU A 29 -2.19 -13.54 -13.14
CA LEU A 29 -2.18 -15.01 -13.07
C LEU A 29 -3.54 -15.63 -13.42
N ALA A 30 -4.66 -14.95 -13.21
CA ALA A 30 -6.01 -15.47 -13.47
C ALA A 30 -6.28 -15.93 -14.93
N ARG A 31 -5.39 -15.62 -15.88
CA ARG A 31 -5.48 -16.14 -17.25
C ARG A 31 -4.98 -17.57 -17.39
N SER A 32 -4.02 -17.97 -16.57
CA SER A 32 -3.29 -19.25 -16.68
C SER A 32 -3.42 -20.14 -15.46
N CYS A 33 -3.94 -19.62 -14.35
CA CYS A 33 -4.08 -20.30 -13.07
C CYS A 33 -5.52 -20.21 -12.56
N ASP A 34 -5.89 -21.13 -11.66
CA ASP A 34 -7.06 -21.01 -10.79
C ASP A 34 -6.66 -20.11 -9.62
N VAL A 35 -7.11 -18.84 -9.62
CA VAL A 35 -6.67 -17.84 -8.64
C VAL A 35 -7.74 -17.62 -7.58
N VAL A 36 -7.33 -17.74 -6.30
CA VAL A 36 -8.12 -17.33 -5.14
C VAL A 36 -7.41 -16.16 -4.48
N GLY A 37 -8.05 -14.99 -4.48
CA GLY A 37 -7.55 -13.80 -3.81
C GLY A 37 -8.29 -13.56 -2.49
N ILE A 38 -7.55 -13.32 -1.41
CA ILE A 38 -8.11 -13.10 -0.06
C ILE A 38 -7.80 -11.67 0.35
N ALA A 39 -8.80 -10.95 0.86
CA ALA A 39 -8.62 -9.58 1.31
C ALA A 39 -9.57 -9.22 2.44
N THR A 40 -9.10 -8.40 3.38
CA THR A 40 -9.89 -7.87 4.49
C THR A 40 -10.89 -6.78 4.09
N ARG A 41 -10.86 -6.35 2.82
CA ARG A 41 -11.75 -5.33 2.25
C ARG A 41 -12.32 -5.78 0.92
N PRO A 42 -13.55 -5.38 0.56
CA PRO A 42 -14.18 -5.75 -0.71
C PRO A 42 -13.73 -4.86 -1.89
N ALA A 43 -12.72 -4.02 -1.67
CA ALA A 43 -12.21 -3.05 -2.63
C ALA A 43 -10.70 -2.91 -2.53
N LEU A 44 -10.09 -2.46 -3.62
CA LEU A 44 -8.77 -1.88 -3.55
C LEU A 44 -8.87 -0.54 -2.81
N VAL A 45 -8.21 -0.45 -1.66
CA VAL A 45 -7.95 0.79 -0.95
C VAL A 45 -6.49 1.11 -1.20
N SER A 46 -6.20 1.91 -2.23
CA SER A 46 -4.82 2.19 -2.58
C SER A 46 -4.10 2.92 -1.44
N GLY A 47 -2.93 2.44 -1.09
CA GLY A 47 -2.06 3.07 -0.09
C GLY A 47 -1.36 4.33 -0.58
N GLN A 48 -1.61 4.72 -1.83
CA GLN A 48 -1.02 5.90 -2.43
C GLN A 48 -1.84 7.16 -2.13
N GLU A 49 -1.21 8.32 -2.24
CA GLU A 49 -1.88 9.63 -2.19
C GLU A 49 -2.61 9.90 -0.86
N LEU A 50 -1.96 9.58 0.29
CA LEU A 50 -2.60 9.78 1.60
C LEU A 50 -2.96 11.25 1.86
N GLY A 51 -2.13 12.21 1.40
CA GLY A 51 -2.44 13.63 1.50
C GLY A 51 -3.76 13.96 0.81
N ASN A 52 -3.93 13.56 -0.45
CA ASN A 52 -5.19 13.74 -1.18
C ASN A 52 -6.37 12.99 -0.53
N ARG A 53 -6.12 11.81 0.03
CA ARG A 53 -7.14 11.04 0.74
C ARG A 53 -7.79 11.85 1.87
N LEU A 54 -6.99 12.60 2.60
CA LEU A 54 -7.44 13.37 3.77
C LEU A 54 -7.96 14.76 3.41
N THR A 55 -7.43 15.38 2.36
CA THR A 55 -7.77 16.76 1.98
C THR A 55 -8.83 16.85 0.89
N HIS A 56 -8.89 15.84 0.00
CA HIS A 56 -9.83 15.76 -1.12
C HIS A 56 -10.49 14.36 -1.15
N PRO A 57 -11.24 13.96 -0.09
CA PRO A 57 -11.74 12.61 0.09
C PRO A 57 -12.63 12.13 -1.06
N ASP A 58 -13.47 13.00 -1.61
CA ASP A 58 -14.35 12.64 -2.73
C ASP A 58 -13.59 12.34 -4.03
N GLN A 59 -12.54 13.10 -4.33
CA GLN A 59 -11.68 12.85 -5.48
C GLN A 59 -10.91 11.54 -5.28
N TRP A 60 -10.33 11.35 -4.09
CA TRP A 60 -9.59 10.15 -3.77
C TRP A 60 -10.49 8.91 -3.83
N ARG A 61 -11.70 8.96 -3.28
CA ARG A 61 -12.69 7.88 -3.33
C ARG A 61 -12.97 7.43 -4.77
N ARG A 62 -13.18 8.35 -5.68
CA ARG A 62 -13.45 8.04 -7.10
C ARG A 62 -12.28 7.35 -7.79
N THR A 63 -11.04 7.66 -7.40
CA THR A 63 -9.82 7.23 -8.11
C THR A 63 -9.14 6.04 -7.45
N TYR A 64 -9.17 5.96 -6.12
CA TYR A 64 -8.32 5.05 -5.34
C TYR A 64 -9.09 4.06 -4.44
N LEU A 65 -10.40 4.24 -4.27
CA LEU A 65 -11.28 3.25 -3.64
C LEU A 65 -12.06 2.53 -4.74
N ILE A 66 -11.56 1.38 -5.17
CA ILE A 66 -12.09 0.69 -6.34
C ILE A 66 -12.60 -0.69 -5.95
N PRO A 67 -13.94 -0.92 -5.89
CA PRO A 67 -14.52 -2.23 -5.61
C PRO A 67 -13.98 -3.32 -6.56
N TYR A 68 -13.67 -4.51 -6.05
CA TYR A 68 -13.07 -5.59 -6.85
C TYR A 68 -13.96 -5.99 -8.04
N ARG A 69 -15.28 -5.92 -7.93
CA ARG A 69 -16.22 -6.16 -9.03
C ARG A 69 -16.00 -5.26 -10.26
N ARG A 70 -15.30 -4.15 -10.13
CA ARG A 70 -14.97 -3.27 -11.26
C ARG A 70 -13.79 -3.78 -12.09
N PHE A 71 -12.95 -4.64 -11.55
CA PHE A 71 -11.77 -5.16 -12.24
C PHE A 71 -12.14 -6.33 -13.16
N ARG A 72 -12.28 -6.09 -14.46
CA ARG A 72 -12.66 -7.12 -15.45
C ARG A 72 -11.77 -8.37 -15.42
N ARG A 73 -10.49 -8.20 -15.07
CA ARG A 73 -9.56 -9.33 -15.02
C ARG A 73 -9.76 -10.22 -13.78
N LEU A 74 -10.41 -9.71 -12.75
CA LEU A 74 -10.76 -10.51 -11.57
C LEU A 74 -11.99 -11.42 -11.79
N ASP A 75 -12.75 -11.27 -12.88
CA ASP A 75 -13.86 -12.19 -13.20
C ASP A 75 -13.41 -13.65 -13.35
N ARG A 76 -12.12 -13.87 -13.56
CA ARG A 76 -11.50 -15.19 -13.69
C ARG A 76 -10.85 -15.70 -12.39
N ALA A 77 -11.01 -14.96 -11.33
CA ALA A 77 -10.49 -15.28 -10.00
C ALA A 77 -11.63 -15.32 -9.00
N ARG A 78 -11.55 -16.21 -8.05
CA ARG A 78 -12.40 -16.18 -6.87
C ARG A 78 -11.82 -15.15 -5.90
N THR A 79 -12.66 -14.32 -5.28
CA THR A 79 -12.25 -13.41 -4.20
C THR A 79 -12.97 -13.77 -2.91
N ILE A 80 -12.24 -13.83 -1.82
CA ILE A 80 -12.77 -14.04 -0.47
C ILE A 80 -12.57 -12.75 0.32
N HIS A 81 -13.67 -12.19 0.81
CA HIS A 81 -13.65 -11.09 1.76
C HIS A 81 -13.52 -11.65 3.16
N GLY A 82 -12.35 -11.56 3.75
CA GLY A 82 -12.05 -12.17 5.05
C GLY A 82 -10.60 -11.98 5.45
N ARG A 83 -10.26 -12.52 6.62
CA ARG A 83 -8.94 -12.48 7.22
C ARG A 83 -8.31 -13.87 7.20
N ILE A 84 -7.06 -13.95 6.80
CA ILE A 84 -6.27 -15.18 6.94
C ILE A 84 -5.92 -15.34 8.41
N THR A 85 -6.20 -16.53 8.95
CA THR A 85 -5.95 -16.86 10.36
C THR A 85 -4.71 -17.72 10.54
N SER A 86 -4.40 -18.59 9.57
CA SER A 86 -3.17 -19.39 9.56
C SER A 86 -2.84 -19.89 8.16
N VAL A 87 -1.57 -20.26 7.97
CA VAL A 87 -1.07 -20.98 6.81
C VAL A 87 -0.34 -22.23 7.29
N ASP A 88 -0.72 -23.38 6.74
CA ASP A 88 0.03 -24.62 6.86
C ASP A 88 0.88 -24.79 5.58
N LEU A 89 2.20 -24.65 5.74
CA LEU A 89 3.15 -24.70 4.63
C LEU A 89 3.38 -26.15 4.15
N ASP A 90 3.24 -27.13 5.03
CA ASP A 90 3.44 -28.55 4.70
C ASP A 90 2.19 -29.14 4.04
N ALA A 91 1.00 -28.81 4.57
CA ALA A 91 -0.27 -29.22 3.98
C ALA A 91 -0.65 -28.41 2.73
N HIS A 92 0.02 -27.28 2.46
CA HIS A 92 -0.31 -26.31 1.41
C HIS A 92 -1.75 -25.76 1.54
N GLU A 93 -2.10 -25.29 2.74
CA GLU A 93 -3.44 -24.82 3.06
C GLU A 93 -3.42 -23.43 3.72
N VAL A 94 -4.43 -22.63 3.40
CA VAL A 94 -4.67 -21.31 4.00
C VAL A 94 -6.03 -21.31 4.69
N ALA A 95 -6.06 -21.10 6.00
CA ALA A 95 -7.30 -20.92 6.74
C ALA A 95 -7.74 -19.45 6.70
N VAL A 96 -9.03 -19.24 6.41
CA VAL A 96 -9.63 -17.91 6.24
C VAL A 96 -10.89 -17.82 7.08
N GLU A 97 -11.01 -16.78 7.88
CA GLU A 97 -12.25 -16.34 8.50
C GLU A 97 -12.90 -15.30 7.60
N ALA A 98 -13.98 -15.68 6.93
CA ALA A 98 -14.72 -14.78 6.05
C ALA A 98 -15.43 -13.66 6.85
N ALA A 99 -15.83 -12.60 6.17
CA ALA A 99 -16.47 -11.44 6.80
C ALA A 99 -17.82 -11.76 7.47
N ASP A 100 -18.46 -12.85 7.08
CA ASP A 100 -19.69 -13.40 7.68
C ASP A 100 -19.42 -14.39 8.84
N GLY A 101 -18.15 -14.60 9.21
CA GLY A 101 -17.72 -15.50 10.27
C GLY A 101 -17.53 -16.95 9.85
N ALA A 102 -17.76 -17.31 8.59
CA ALA A 102 -17.50 -18.66 8.10
C ALA A 102 -16.00 -18.95 8.04
N ILE A 103 -15.60 -20.14 8.46
CA ILE A 103 -14.21 -20.61 8.34
C ILE A 103 -14.09 -21.45 7.07
N GLU A 104 -13.13 -21.12 6.24
CA GLU A 104 -12.81 -21.84 5.02
C GLU A 104 -11.32 -22.20 4.98
N VAL A 105 -11.01 -23.43 4.55
CA VAL A 105 -9.63 -23.86 4.25
C VAL A 105 -9.45 -23.92 2.73
N VAL A 106 -8.47 -23.16 2.24
CA VAL A 106 -8.19 -23.04 0.80
C VAL A 106 -6.84 -23.71 0.49
N PRO A 107 -6.84 -24.87 -0.22
CA PRO A 107 -5.59 -25.49 -0.65
C PRO A 107 -4.94 -24.71 -1.80
N TYR A 108 -3.60 -24.82 -1.92
CA TYR A 108 -2.85 -24.14 -2.97
C TYR A 108 -1.73 -25.02 -3.56
N ASP A 109 -1.40 -24.78 -4.84
CA ASP A 109 -0.16 -25.24 -5.47
C ASP A 109 0.93 -24.16 -5.39
N VAL A 110 0.50 -22.88 -5.30
CA VAL A 110 1.37 -21.71 -5.11
C VAL A 110 0.69 -20.72 -4.18
N LEU A 111 1.43 -20.22 -3.19
CA LEU A 111 1.01 -19.13 -2.33
C LEU A 111 1.79 -17.84 -2.65
N VAL A 112 1.09 -16.73 -2.80
CA VAL A 112 1.71 -15.40 -2.93
C VAL A 112 1.26 -14.52 -1.77
N VAL A 113 2.17 -14.20 -0.85
CA VAL A 113 1.92 -13.32 0.29
C VAL A 113 2.13 -11.87 -0.15
N ALA A 114 1.06 -11.08 -0.14
CA ALA A 114 1.03 -9.68 -0.54
C ALA A 114 0.15 -8.83 0.39
N THR A 115 0.07 -9.22 1.66
CA THR A 115 -0.78 -8.61 2.71
C THR A 115 -0.35 -7.21 3.10
N GLY A 116 0.87 -6.80 2.75
CA GLY A 116 1.38 -5.49 3.05
C GLY A 116 1.74 -5.31 4.52
N ALA A 117 1.71 -4.06 4.98
CA ALA A 117 2.10 -3.70 6.34
C ALA A 117 1.29 -2.50 6.84
N SER A 118 1.06 -2.42 8.15
CA SER A 118 0.62 -1.20 8.84
C SER A 118 1.77 -0.21 8.92
N ASN A 119 1.47 1.02 8.63
CA ASN A 119 2.41 2.14 8.73
C ASN A 119 1.66 3.35 9.30
N GLY A 120 1.30 3.24 10.58
CA GLY A 120 0.49 4.24 11.26
C GLY A 120 -0.92 4.34 10.72
N PHE A 121 -1.36 5.57 10.57
CA PHE A 121 -2.71 5.95 10.20
C PHE A 121 -3.22 5.29 8.89
N TRP A 122 -4.41 4.64 8.93
CA TRP A 122 -5.17 4.09 7.79
C TRP A 122 -4.70 2.76 7.19
N ARG A 123 -3.68 2.14 7.70
CA ARG A 123 -3.27 0.82 7.23
C ARG A 123 -3.38 -0.18 8.37
N HIS A 124 -4.53 -0.77 8.53
CA HIS A 124 -4.79 -1.87 9.48
C HIS A 124 -5.29 -3.12 8.74
N ASP A 125 -5.32 -4.25 9.43
CA ASP A 125 -5.69 -5.56 8.93
C ASP A 125 -7.12 -6.00 9.31
N ARG A 126 -7.94 -5.08 9.84
CA ARG A 126 -9.33 -5.37 10.21
C ARG A 126 -10.17 -5.69 8.97
N VAL A 127 -11.11 -6.61 9.13
CA VAL A 127 -12.12 -6.89 8.10
C VAL A 127 -13.15 -5.76 8.10
N GLU A 128 -13.32 -5.12 6.95
CA GLU A 128 -14.16 -3.93 6.79
C GLU A 128 -14.98 -3.96 5.51
N GLY A 129 -16.22 -3.45 5.59
CA GLY A 129 -17.04 -3.16 4.41
C GLY A 129 -16.80 -1.75 3.85
N LEU A 130 -17.27 -1.49 2.64
CA LEU A 130 -17.17 -0.15 2.02
C LEU A 130 -17.79 0.97 2.85
N PRO A 131 -18.97 0.80 3.50
CA PRO A 131 -19.55 1.86 4.33
C PRO A 131 -18.67 2.29 5.49
N ALA A 132 -17.97 1.33 6.14
CA ALA A 132 -17.05 1.63 7.24
C ALA A 132 -15.83 2.43 6.74
N ILE A 133 -15.25 2.02 5.61
CA ILE A 133 -14.12 2.72 4.99
C ILE A 133 -14.50 4.17 4.61
N GLU A 134 -15.70 4.36 4.07
CA GLU A 134 -16.20 5.69 3.69
C GLU A 134 -16.51 6.56 4.91
N ALA A 135 -17.07 5.98 5.98
CA ALA A 135 -17.33 6.67 7.22
C ALA A 135 -16.02 7.12 7.90
N ASP A 136 -15.04 6.24 8.03
CA ASP A 136 -13.72 6.56 8.61
C ASP A 136 -13.02 7.67 7.81
N LEU A 137 -13.15 7.64 6.48
CA LEU A 137 -12.59 8.66 5.60
C LEU A 137 -13.26 10.03 5.81
N ALA A 138 -14.58 10.04 5.90
CA ALA A 138 -15.36 11.27 6.11
C ALA A 138 -15.09 11.88 7.48
N ASP A 139 -15.01 11.05 8.53
CA ASP A 139 -14.73 11.49 9.90
C ASP A 139 -13.36 12.18 9.98
N ALA A 140 -12.32 11.54 9.47
CA ALA A 140 -11.00 12.14 9.53
C ALA A 140 -10.84 13.40 8.66
N ALA A 141 -11.44 13.42 7.49
CA ALA A 141 -11.45 14.63 6.68
C ALA A 141 -12.19 15.76 7.39
N GLY A 142 -13.28 15.45 8.11
CA GLY A 142 -14.05 16.39 8.93
C GLY A 142 -13.23 16.94 10.09
N GLN A 143 -12.54 16.09 10.85
CA GLN A 143 -11.67 16.52 11.95
C GLN A 143 -10.57 17.46 11.44
N LEU A 144 -9.89 17.10 10.34
CA LEU A 144 -8.84 17.93 9.74
C LEU A 144 -9.38 19.25 9.15
N ALA A 145 -10.63 19.27 8.70
CA ALA A 145 -11.24 20.49 8.19
C ALA A 145 -11.65 21.46 9.32
N ALA A 146 -11.93 20.94 10.52
CA ALA A 146 -12.30 21.73 11.69
C ALA A 146 -11.10 22.27 12.47
N ALA A 147 -9.90 21.70 12.29
CA ALA A 147 -8.69 22.09 13.01
C ALA A 147 -8.09 23.39 12.47
N GLY A 148 -7.84 24.37 13.32
CA GLY A 148 -7.11 25.60 13.00
C GLY A 148 -5.60 25.35 12.89
N THR A 149 -5.07 24.46 13.74
CA THR A 149 -3.65 24.08 13.77
C THR A 149 -3.51 22.57 13.70
N VAL A 150 -2.71 22.05 12.76
CA VAL A 150 -2.42 20.63 12.61
C VAL A 150 -0.93 20.36 12.71
N ALA A 151 -0.55 19.47 13.64
CA ALA A 151 0.79 18.92 13.72
C ALA A 151 0.84 17.60 12.93
N VAL A 152 1.80 17.49 12.02
CA VAL A 152 2.13 16.25 11.30
C VAL A 152 3.47 15.76 11.84
N VAL A 153 3.48 14.62 12.50
CA VAL A 153 4.68 14.02 13.10
C VAL A 153 5.22 12.92 12.21
N GLY A 154 6.36 13.18 11.55
CA GLY A 154 7.03 12.25 10.66
C GLY A 154 7.36 12.81 9.29
N GLY A 155 8.65 12.93 8.96
CA GLY A 155 9.17 13.47 7.71
C GLY A 155 9.26 12.44 6.55
N GLY A 156 8.58 11.30 6.65
CA GLY A 156 8.48 10.32 5.58
C GLY A 156 7.55 10.77 4.44
N ALA A 157 7.42 9.97 3.39
CA ALA A 157 6.55 10.29 2.25
C ALA A 157 5.09 10.57 2.66
N THR A 158 4.59 9.84 3.65
CA THR A 158 3.23 10.01 4.20
C THR A 158 3.06 11.38 4.84
N GLY A 159 3.92 11.73 5.82
CA GLY A 159 3.80 13.00 6.54
C GLY A 159 4.02 14.21 5.63
N VAL A 160 5.02 14.13 4.74
CA VAL A 160 5.28 15.17 3.73
C VAL A 160 4.07 15.37 2.82
N SER A 161 3.48 14.28 2.31
CA SER A 161 2.29 14.37 1.46
C SER A 161 1.09 14.98 2.18
N VAL A 162 0.87 14.63 3.45
CA VAL A 162 -0.23 15.18 4.25
C VAL A 162 0.00 16.66 4.53
N ALA A 163 1.21 17.04 4.98
CA ALA A 163 1.53 18.43 5.31
C ALA A 163 1.37 19.37 4.10
N ASP A 164 1.91 18.97 2.94
CA ASP A 164 1.80 19.73 1.69
C ASP A 164 0.32 19.91 1.27
N ASN A 165 -0.43 18.81 1.23
CA ASN A 165 -1.82 18.87 0.79
C ASN A 165 -2.73 19.65 1.76
N LEU A 166 -2.47 19.60 3.07
CA LEU A 166 -3.20 20.41 4.05
C LEU A 166 -2.89 21.90 3.87
N ALA A 167 -1.60 22.26 3.74
CA ALA A 167 -1.21 23.65 3.54
C ALA A 167 -1.80 24.23 2.25
N ARG A 168 -1.76 23.48 1.15
CA ARG A 168 -2.37 23.88 -0.14
C ARG A 168 -3.88 24.02 -0.09
N ARG A 169 -4.56 23.17 0.71
CA ARG A 169 -6.01 23.33 0.93
C ARG A 169 -6.34 24.67 1.58
N GLY A 170 -5.44 25.18 2.42
CA GLY A 170 -5.62 26.42 3.18
C GLY A 170 -6.56 26.30 4.36
N GLY A 171 -6.68 27.36 5.15
CA GLY A 171 -7.55 27.45 6.32
C GLY A 171 -7.03 26.73 7.58
N THR A 172 -5.82 26.19 7.54
CA THR A 172 -5.18 25.45 8.64
C THR A 172 -3.70 25.81 8.70
N GLU A 173 -3.19 26.12 9.88
CA GLU A 173 -1.76 26.24 10.12
C GLU A 173 -1.14 24.83 10.24
N VAL A 174 -0.14 24.52 9.41
CA VAL A 174 0.41 23.17 9.32
C VAL A 174 1.86 23.14 9.79
N HIS A 175 2.14 22.33 10.81
CA HIS A 175 3.47 22.10 11.36
C HIS A 175 3.94 20.68 11.01
N LEU A 176 5.08 20.53 10.36
CA LEU A 176 5.70 19.24 10.06
C LEU A 176 6.93 19.03 10.94
N PHE A 177 6.89 18.03 11.80
CA PHE A 177 8.00 17.65 12.69
C PHE A 177 8.71 16.39 12.16
N HIS A 178 10.04 16.41 12.14
CA HIS A 178 10.83 15.24 11.75
C HIS A 178 12.20 15.19 12.43
N SER A 179 12.71 13.98 12.64
CA SER A 179 13.92 13.73 13.44
C SER A 179 15.24 13.94 12.70
N GLY A 180 15.24 14.24 11.42
CA GLY A 180 16.46 14.51 10.65
C GLY A 180 16.55 15.97 10.24
N ALA A 181 17.70 16.39 9.70
CA ALA A 181 17.90 17.75 9.17
C ALA A 181 17.01 18.06 7.94
N GLU A 182 16.66 17.03 7.15
CA GLU A 182 15.82 17.17 5.95
C GLU A 182 14.75 16.06 5.95
N PRO A 183 13.53 16.33 5.43
CA PRO A 183 12.49 15.33 5.26
C PRO A 183 12.86 14.30 4.17
N LEU A 184 12.03 13.27 4.01
CA LEU A 184 12.13 12.22 3.01
C LEU A 184 13.40 11.35 3.13
N PRO A 185 13.69 10.73 4.30
CA PRO A 185 14.74 9.74 4.38
C PRO A 185 14.45 8.63 3.33
N GLY A 186 15.49 8.13 2.68
CA GLY A 186 15.33 7.13 1.61
C GLY A 186 15.09 7.70 0.20
N TYR A 187 15.00 9.03 0.06
CA TYR A 187 15.05 9.72 -1.25
C TYR A 187 16.43 10.32 -1.50
N HIS A 188 16.74 10.52 -2.80
CA HIS A 188 18.00 11.11 -3.20
C HIS A 188 18.19 12.52 -2.54
N PRO A 189 19.40 12.91 -2.09
CA PRO A 189 19.63 14.18 -1.38
C PRO A 189 19.12 15.44 -2.12
N LYS A 190 19.19 15.47 -3.46
CA LYS A 190 18.63 16.58 -4.26
C LYS A 190 17.11 16.71 -4.10
N VAL A 191 16.42 15.58 -3.96
CA VAL A 191 14.96 15.56 -3.75
C VAL A 191 14.63 16.03 -2.34
N ARG A 192 15.37 15.61 -1.35
CA ARG A 192 15.19 15.99 0.07
C ARG A 192 15.31 17.52 0.23
N ARG A 193 16.39 18.11 -0.26
CA ARG A 193 16.61 19.57 -0.22
C ARG A 193 15.54 20.35 -1.00
N TRP A 194 15.11 19.83 -2.14
CA TRP A 194 14.03 20.46 -2.89
C TRP A 194 12.72 20.41 -2.09
N MET A 195 12.36 19.27 -1.52
CA MET A 195 11.13 19.10 -0.75
C MET A 195 11.10 20.00 0.49
N ALA A 196 12.24 20.13 1.20
CA ALA A 196 12.34 21.01 2.35
C ALA A 196 12.09 22.50 2.01
N ARG A 197 12.48 22.96 0.82
CA ARG A 197 12.14 24.30 0.34
C ARG A 197 10.68 24.38 -0.08
N HIS A 198 10.23 23.45 -0.90
CA HIS A 198 8.87 23.39 -1.41
C HIS A 198 7.80 23.45 -0.31
N LEU A 199 7.97 22.69 0.76
CA LEU A 199 7.05 22.72 1.91
C LEU A 199 6.97 24.10 2.56
N ARG A 200 8.12 24.78 2.71
CA ARG A 200 8.15 26.15 3.28
C ARG A 200 7.52 27.17 2.34
N ASP A 201 7.78 27.03 1.05
CA ASP A 201 7.20 27.90 0.01
C ASP A 201 5.66 27.76 -0.04
N ASP A 202 5.15 26.56 0.25
CA ASP A 202 3.71 26.27 0.36
C ASP A 202 3.11 26.56 1.76
N GLY A 203 3.89 27.18 2.66
CA GLY A 203 3.42 27.65 3.95
C GLY A 203 3.46 26.62 5.09
N VAL A 204 4.09 25.46 4.90
CA VAL A 204 4.31 24.50 6.00
C VAL A 204 5.40 25.00 6.93
N VAL A 205 5.12 25.07 8.23
CA VAL A 205 6.13 25.33 9.27
C VAL A 205 6.90 24.03 9.52
N VAL A 206 8.14 23.96 9.06
CA VAL A 206 8.95 22.74 9.11
C VAL A 206 9.89 22.78 10.33
N HIS A 207 9.80 21.79 11.18
CA HIS A 207 10.57 21.59 12.40
C HIS A 207 11.53 20.39 12.25
N PRO A 208 12.77 20.60 11.82
CA PRO A 208 13.79 19.53 11.78
C PRO A 208 14.25 19.17 13.18
N ASP A 209 14.95 18.05 13.29
CA ASP A 209 15.62 17.57 14.50
C ASP A 209 14.67 17.37 15.72
N HIS A 210 13.38 17.11 15.46
CA HIS A 210 12.36 16.78 16.45
C HIS A 210 12.03 15.28 16.39
N ARG A 211 12.40 14.53 17.44
CA ARG A 211 12.05 13.12 17.59
C ARG A 211 10.95 12.97 18.63
N ALA A 212 9.74 12.71 18.19
CA ALA A 212 8.61 12.53 19.08
C ALA A 212 8.77 11.30 19.98
N VAL A 213 8.31 11.43 21.21
CA VAL A 213 8.05 10.31 22.12
C VAL A 213 6.68 9.77 21.73
N VAL A 214 6.66 8.51 21.27
CA VAL A 214 5.39 7.82 20.94
C VAL A 214 4.84 7.27 22.25
N PRO A 215 3.59 7.58 22.65
CA PRO A 215 3.01 7.06 23.88
C PRO A 215 3.01 5.52 23.90
N ASP A 216 3.20 4.94 25.08
CA ASP A 216 3.22 3.48 25.26
C ASP A 216 1.91 2.86 24.78
N GLY A 217 2.01 1.80 23.98
CA GLY A 217 0.86 1.10 23.39
C GLY A 217 0.16 1.87 22.27
N PHE A 218 0.59 3.08 21.91
CA PHE A 218 0.03 3.82 20.80
C PHE A 218 0.54 3.29 19.45
N THR A 219 -0.37 2.97 18.57
CA THR A 219 -0.05 2.33 17.28
C THR A 219 0.00 3.31 16.11
N GLY A 220 -0.25 4.61 16.35
CA GLY A 220 -0.29 5.63 15.32
C GLY A 220 -1.52 5.52 14.39
N ASP A 221 -2.57 4.85 14.84
CA ASP A 221 -3.76 4.52 14.05
C ASP A 221 -4.90 5.53 14.17
N ARG A 222 -4.72 6.57 14.97
CA ARG A 222 -5.66 7.69 15.13
C ARG A 222 -4.94 9.02 15.24
N MET A 223 -5.65 10.09 15.01
CA MET A 223 -5.21 11.44 15.35
C MET A 223 -5.42 11.71 16.83
N THR A 224 -4.62 12.58 17.42
CA THR A 224 -4.66 12.93 18.85
C THR A 224 -4.70 14.44 19.05
N THR A 225 -5.04 14.87 20.24
CA THR A 225 -5.05 16.28 20.68
C THR A 225 -4.10 16.55 21.85
N ASP A 226 -3.47 15.50 22.38
CA ASP A 226 -2.51 15.62 23.47
C ASP A 226 -1.22 16.34 23.02
N PRO A 227 -0.52 17.05 23.94
CA PRO A 227 0.79 17.62 23.63
C PRO A 227 1.79 16.58 23.12
N ILE A 228 2.61 16.99 22.16
CA ILE A 228 3.66 16.13 21.58
C ILE A 228 4.93 16.36 22.38
N GLU A 229 5.43 15.29 22.99
CA GLU A 229 6.72 15.29 23.72
C GLU A 229 7.86 14.93 22.77
N TRP A 230 9.04 15.52 23.02
CA TRP A 230 10.23 15.31 22.19
C TRP A 230 11.37 14.69 22.99
N SER A 231 11.89 13.55 22.55
CA SER A 231 13.08 12.91 23.14
C SER A 231 14.39 13.66 22.82
N THR A 232 14.30 14.69 22.00
CA THR A 232 15.41 15.56 21.58
C THR A 232 15.53 16.85 22.39
N GLY A 233 14.65 17.04 23.40
CA GLY A 233 14.79 18.08 24.44
C GLY A 233 14.13 19.42 24.14
N GLN A 234 13.33 19.53 23.07
CA GLN A 234 12.51 20.73 22.82
C GLN A 234 11.30 20.76 23.75
N ASP A 235 10.71 21.96 23.91
CA ASP A 235 9.47 22.11 24.64
C ASP A 235 8.31 21.38 23.96
N PRO A 236 7.35 20.81 24.72
CA PRO A 236 6.18 20.16 24.17
C PRO A 236 5.39 21.06 23.21
N PHE A 237 4.85 20.47 22.16
CA PHE A 237 4.04 21.20 21.19
C PHE A 237 2.57 20.76 21.24
N THR A 238 1.66 21.71 21.25
CA THR A 238 0.20 21.46 21.24
C THR A 238 -0.40 22.01 19.92
N ALA A 239 -1.21 21.21 19.28
CA ALA A 239 -2.02 21.57 18.12
C ALA A 239 -3.48 21.17 18.37
N ASP A 240 -4.42 21.70 17.59
CA ASP A 240 -5.82 21.25 17.66
C ASP A 240 -5.93 19.77 17.26
N LEU A 241 -5.05 19.32 16.38
CA LEU A 241 -5.00 17.94 15.92
C LEU A 241 -3.58 17.49 15.55
N THR A 242 -3.18 16.32 16.00
CA THR A 242 -1.90 15.71 15.66
C THR A 242 -2.10 14.46 14.81
N LEU A 243 -1.51 14.45 13.60
CA LEU A 243 -1.46 13.29 12.73
C LEU A 243 -0.09 12.60 12.85
N TRP A 244 -0.11 11.35 13.27
CA TRP A 244 1.09 10.55 13.46
C TRP A 244 1.46 9.76 12.19
N ALA A 245 2.52 10.20 11.53
CA ALA A 245 3.13 9.53 10.38
C ALA A 245 4.48 8.89 10.75
N VAL A 246 4.61 8.48 12.01
CA VAL A 246 5.77 7.82 12.63
C VAL A 246 5.37 6.43 13.14
N GLY A 247 6.36 5.65 13.52
CA GLY A 247 6.19 4.32 14.05
C GLY A 247 6.86 3.27 13.15
N GLY A 248 7.14 2.11 13.72
CA GLY A 248 7.66 0.96 12.99
C GLY A 248 6.64 0.46 11.98
N VAL A 249 7.12 0.10 10.82
CA VAL A 249 6.29 -0.63 9.85
C VAL A 249 6.05 -2.04 10.40
N ARG A 250 4.79 -2.43 10.59
CA ARG A 250 4.40 -3.76 11.09
C ARG A 250 3.85 -4.58 9.93
N PRO A 251 4.53 -5.67 9.53
CA PRO A 251 4.04 -6.52 8.46
C PRO A 251 2.78 -7.27 8.88
N HIS A 252 1.85 -7.46 7.96
CA HIS A 252 0.66 -8.30 8.17
C HIS A 252 1.01 -9.75 7.83
N SER A 253 1.75 -10.41 8.72
CA SER A 253 2.36 -11.73 8.53
C SER A 253 2.16 -12.69 9.69
N THR A 254 1.45 -12.28 10.75
CA THR A 254 1.27 -13.07 11.99
C THR A 254 0.56 -14.42 11.80
N PHE A 255 -0.05 -14.62 10.65
CA PHE A 255 -0.69 -15.89 10.25
C PHE A 255 0.31 -16.90 9.65
N LEU A 256 1.55 -16.50 9.41
CA LEU A 256 2.62 -17.36 8.91
C LEU A 256 3.43 -17.95 10.06
N PRO A 257 4.01 -19.15 9.87
CA PRO A 257 4.97 -19.72 10.81
C PRO A 257 6.20 -18.83 11.01
N ALA A 258 6.72 -18.79 12.24
CA ALA A 258 7.82 -17.90 12.62
C ALA A 258 9.12 -18.17 11.84
N GLU A 259 9.36 -19.42 11.43
CA GLU A 259 10.54 -19.84 10.69
C GLU A 259 10.71 -19.19 9.32
N VAL A 260 9.63 -18.65 8.72
CA VAL A 260 9.69 -17.93 7.44
C VAL A 260 9.74 -16.41 7.62
N LEU A 261 9.74 -15.92 8.86
CA LEU A 261 9.79 -14.51 9.20
C LEU A 261 11.18 -14.09 9.66
N ASP A 262 11.57 -12.85 9.42
CA ASP A 262 12.74 -12.22 10.05
C ASP A 262 12.41 -11.70 11.46
N ASP A 263 13.41 -11.13 12.14
CA ASP A 263 13.27 -10.65 13.52
C ASP A 263 12.29 -9.46 13.66
N GLU A 264 11.97 -8.77 12.56
CA GLU A 264 10.98 -7.69 12.48
C GLU A 264 9.60 -8.18 12.02
N GLY A 265 9.45 -9.49 11.74
CA GLY A 265 8.22 -10.13 11.31
C GLY A 265 7.96 -10.04 9.79
N PHE A 266 8.91 -9.57 8.96
CA PHE A 266 8.77 -9.59 7.51
C PHE A 266 9.04 -10.98 6.95
N VAL A 267 8.35 -11.31 5.86
CA VAL A 267 8.55 -12.61 5.19
C VAL A 267 9.91 -12.64 4.50
N ARG A 268 10.77 -13.58 4.93
CA ARG A 268 12.09 -13.81 4.30
C ARG A 268 11.91 -14.25 2.85
N VAL A 269 12.67 -13.65 1.95
CA VAL A 269 12.66 -14.02 0.53
C VAL A 269 14.07 -14.01 -0.06
N ASP A 270 14.26 -14.84 -1.06
CA ASP A 270 15.45 -14.83 -1.92
C ASP A 270 15.36 -13.72 -3.00
N GLU A 271 16.37 -13.61 -3.84
CA GLU A 271 16.41 -12.67 -4.96
C GLU A 271 15.32 -12.89 -6.03
N HIS A 272 14.62 -14.02 -5.97
CA HIS A 272 13.51 -14.38 -6.85
C HIS A 272 12.14 -14.09 -6.19
N LEU A 273 12.13 -13.51 -4.99
CA LEU A 273 10.97 -13.26 -4.14
C LEU A 273 10.29 -14.56 -3.68
N ARG A 274 11.04 -15.67 -3.54
CA ARG A 274 10.60 -16.94 -2.99
C ARG A 274 10.99 -17.05 -1.53
N VAL A 275 10.15 -17.73 -0.76
CA VAL A 275 10.48 -18.07 0.63
C VAL A 275 11.50 -19.21 0.64
N PRO A 276 12.66 -19.05 1.31
CA PRO A 276 13.64 -20.11 1.44
C PRO A 276 13.04 -21.39 2.05
N GLY A 277 13.31 -22.54 1.46
CA GLY A 277 12.73 -23.83 1.88
C GLY A 277 11.36 -24.16 1.28
N HIS A 278 10.62 -23.14 0.78
CA HIS A 278 9.26 -23.29 0.23
C HIS A 278 9.20 -22.71 -1.19
N PRO A 279 9.65 -23.45 -2.20
CA PRO A 279 9.76 -22.94 -3.58
C PRO A 279 8.41 -22.60 -4.24
N GLU A 280 7.29 -23.03 -3.67
CA GLU A 280 5.90 -22.68 -4.05
C GLU A 280 5.39 -21.42 -3.38
N VAL A 281 6.11 -20.87 -2.38
CA VAL A 281 5.68 -19.69 -1.62
C VAL A 281 6.50 -18.47 -2.04
N PHE A 282 5.81 -17.41 -2.41
CA PHE A 282 6.38 -16.11 -2.78
C PHE A 282 5.88 -15.02 -1.85
N ALA A 283 6.69 -13.98 -1.60
CA ALA A 283 6.20 -12.79 -0.94
C ALA A 283 6.62 -11.53 -1.69
N VAL A 284 5.74 -10.52 -1.71
CA VAL A 284 5.95 -9.28 -2.46
C VAL A 284 5.22 -8.09 -1.84
N GLY A 285 5.77 -6.91 -1.99
CA GLY A 285 5.23 -5.69 -1.39
C GLY A 285 5.80 -5.45 0.00
N ASP A 286 5.09 -4.63 0.77
CA ASP A 286 5.59 -4.14 2.06
C ASP A 286 5.70 -5.24 3.14
N VAL A 287 5.15 -6.43 2.92
CA VAL A 287 5.26 -7.59 3.82
C VAL A 287 6.57 -8.36 3.64
N ALA A 288 7.23 -8.23 2.48
CA ALA A 288 8.43 -9.00 2.15
C ALA A 288 9.70 -8.28 2.62
N ALA A 289 10.67 -9.06 3.13
CA ALA A 289 12.01 -8.59 3.50
C ALA A 289 12.91 -8.42 2.26
N SER A 290 12.37 -7.84 1.17
CA SER A 290 13.05 -7.72 -0.13
C SER A 290 13.62 -6.33 -0.39
N ASP A 291 13.11 -5.31 0.30
CA ASP A 291 13.41 -3.91 0.03
C ASP A 291 13.26 -3.07 1.31
N PRO A 292 14.36 -2.61 1.91
CA PRO A 292 14.30 -1.77 3.11
C PRO A 292 13.56 -0.44 2.87
N LEU A 293 13.49 0.02 1.63
CA LEU A 293 12.72 1.21 1.24
C LEU A 293 11.23 0.90 1.03
N ARG A 294 10.83 -0.37 1.04
CA ARG A 294 9.44 -0.84 0.84
C ARG A 294 8.77 -0.22 -0.39
N SER A 295 9.45 -0.28 -1.51
CA SER A 295 9.00 0.30 -2.78
C SER A 295 8.72 -0.74 -3.87
N SER A 296 8.57 -2.03 -3.47
CA SER A 296 8.39 -3.15 -4.39
C SER A 296 7.19 -3.01 -5.33
N ALA A 297 6.09 -2.40 -4.91
CA ALA A 297 4.96 -2.13 -5.79
C ALA A 297 5.34 -1.19 -6.94
N ARG A 298 6.06 -0.11 -6.64
CA ARG A 298 6.55 0.87 -7.62
C ARG A 298 7.70 0.34 -8.47
N ASN A 299 8.50 -0.58 -7.90
CA ASN A 299 9.61 -1.23 -8.61
C ASN A 299 9.20 -2.45 -9.40
N TRP A 300 7.89 -2.66 -9.55
CA TRP A 300 7.34 -3.72 -10.36
C TRP A 300 7.65 -5.14 -9.84
N GLY A 301 7.84 -5.34 -8.53
CA GLY A 301 8.07 -6.64 -7.89
C GLY A 301 7.03 -7.69 -8.28
N TYR A 302 5.77 -7.27 -8.46
CA TYR A 302 4.71 -8.16 -8.96
C TYR A 302 5.04 -8.82 -10.31
N ARG A 303 5.82 -8.15 -11.18
CA ARG A 303 6.24 -8.73 -12.48
C ARG A 303 7.22 -9.87 -12.30
N VAL A 304 8.09 -9.76 -11.30
CA VAL A 304 9.04 -10.82 -10.92
C VAL A 304 8.26 -12.03 -10.43
N VAL A 305 7.36 -11.85 -9.46
CA VAL A 305 6.54 -12.94 -8.93
C VAL A 305 5.70 -13.60 -10.03
N VAL A 306 4.98 -12.82 -10.84
CA VAL A 306 4.16 -13.38 -11.94
C VAL A 306 4.99 -14.18 -12.94
N ALA A 307 6.18 -13.71 -13.27
CA ALA A 307 7.07 -14.43 -14.18
C ALA A 307 7.57 -15.74 -13.56
N ASN A 308 7.96 -15.70 -12.28
CA ASN A 308 8.53 -16.84 -11.57
C ASN A 308 7.45 -17.90 -11.25
N VAL A 309 6.24 -17.50 -10.87
CA VAL A 309 5.10 -18.42 -10.72
C VAL A 309 4.79 -19.14 -12.04
N ARG A 310 4.78 -18.41 -13.16
CA ARG A 310 4.57 -19.02 -14.49
C ARG A 310 5.69 -19.97 -14.89
N ALA A 311 6.94 -19.62 -14.60
CA ALA A 311 8.09 -20.47 -14.87
C ALA A 311 7.99 -21.78 -14.06
N ARG A 312 7.72 -21.68 -12.76
CA ARG A 312 7.49 -22.84 -11.88
C ARG A 312 6.35 -23.74 -12.42
N ASN A 313 5.20 -23.18 -12.75
CA ASN A 313 4.05 -23.92 -13.27
C ASN A 313 4.34 -24.60 -14.62
N ALA A 314 5.35 -24.13 -15.33
CA ALA A 314 5.84 -24.73 -16.59
C ALA A 314 7.01 -25.72 -16.37
N GLY A 315 7.37 -26.03 -15.11
CA GLY A 315 8.51 -26.90 -14.79
C GLY A 315 9.88 -26.30 -15.17
N LYS A 316 9.98 -24.95 -15.24
CA LYS A 316 11.18 -24.23 -15.61
C LYS A 316 11.84 -23.59 -14.39
N ASP A 317 12.63 -24.34 -13.66
CA ASP A 317 13.34 -23.84 -12.47
C ASP A 317 14.60 -23.04 -12.79
N GLY A 318 15.08 -23.08 -14.03
CA GLY A 318 16.20 -22.27 -14.52
C GLY A 318 15.74 -20.93 -15.12
N GLY A 319 16.50 -19.85 -14.88
CA GLY A 319 16.25 -18.55 -15.51
C GLY A 319 15.14 -17.71 -14.85
N LEU A 320 14.90 -17.91 -13.56
CA LEU A 320 13.95 -17.10 -12.79
C LEU A 320 14.37 -15.63 -12.81
N LYS A 321 13.37 -14.75 -12.82
CA LYS A 321 13.59 -13.29 -12.73
C LYS A 321 14.06 -12.92 -11.33
N ARG A 322 15.01 -11.99 -11.27
CA ARG A 322 15.54 -11.45 -10.02
C ARG A 322 14.91 -10.09 -9.71
N TYR A 323 14.59 -9.88 -8.45
CA TYR A 323 14.23 -8.58 -7.91
C TYR A 323 15.50 -7.85 -7.45
N ARG A 324 15.54 -6.56 -7.71
CA ARG A 324 16.59 -5.67 -7.20
C ARG A 324 15.93 -4.47 -6.57
N ALA A 325 16.19 -4.26 -5.28
CA ALA A 325 15.76 -3.07 -4.59
C ALA A 325 16.46 -1.83 -5.17
N PRO A 326 15.77 -0.69 -5.33
CA PRO A 326 16.39 0.54 -5.75
C PRO A 326 17.21 1.14 -4.62
N GLU A 327 18.23 1.94 -4.96
CA GLU A 327 19.03 2.69 -3.99
C GLU A 327 18.21 3.79 -3.32
N TYR A 328 17.32 4.44 -4.07
CA TYR A 328 16.46 5.52 -3.58
C TYR A 328 15.02 5.30 -4.00
N ARG A 329 14.09 5.80 -3.17
CA ARG A 329 12.67 5.86 -3.53
C ARG A 329 12.45 6.79 -4.71
N TRP A 330 11.44 6.50 -5.50
CA TRP A 330 11.04 7.27 -6.67
C TRP A 330 9.50 7.33 -6.81
N GLY A 331 9.01 8.14 -7.74
CA GLY A 331 7.58 8.33 -8.01
C GLY A 331 7.07 9.64 -7.47
N SER A 332 5.75 9.83 -7.41
CA SER A 332 5.15 11.00 -6.79
C SER A 332 5.07 10.86 -5.27
N VAL A 333 5.38 11.93 -4.55
CA VAL A 333 5.21 12.04 -3.09
C VAL A 333 3.95 12.81 -2.76
N LEU A 334 3.71 13.90 -3.48
CA LEU A 334 2.66 14.88 -3.18
C LEU A 334 1.30 14.51 -3.77
N GLY A 335 1.31 13.57 -4.73
CA GLY A 335 0.12 13.25 -5.50
C GLY A 335 -0.17 14.23 -6.63
N LEU A 336 -1.37 14.09 -7.20
CA LEU A 336 -1.84 14.98 -8.27
C LEU A 336 -2.33 16.29 -7.66
N GLN A 337 -1.66 17.38 -8.00
CA GLN A 337 -1.98 18.75 -7.59
C GLN A 337 -2.68 19.51 -8.73
N ASP A 338 -3.15 20.72 -8.47
CA ASP A 338 -3.79 21.57 -9.49
C ASP A 338 -2.81 21.94 -10.62
N ASP A 339 -1.54 22.10 -10.31
CA ASP A 339 -0.47 22.39 -11.26
C ASP A 339 0.15 21.11 -11.90
N GLY A 340 -0.31 19.93 -11.52
CA GLY A 340 0.07 18.63 -12.08
C GLY A 340 0.71 17.67 -11.10
N LEU A 341 1.31 16.61 -11.63
CA LEU A 341 1.97 15.56 -10.89
C LEU A 341 3.48 15.70 -10.96
N VAL A 342 4.11 15.90 -9.82
CA VAL A 342 5.59 15.91 -9.74
C VAL A 342 6.07 14.47 -9.50
N VAL A 343 6.93 13.99 -10.40
CA VAL A 343 7.57 12.68 -10.33
C VAL A 343 9.06 12.88 -10.06
N VAL A 344 9.54 12.25 -9.00
CA VAL A 344 10.97 12.20 -8.65
C VAL A 344 11.59 10.90 -9.12
N GLN A 345 12.86 10.94 -9.53
CA GLN A 345 13.63 9.82 -10.04
C GLN A 345 14.71 9.37 -9.04
N PRO A 346 15.20 8.13 -9.12
CA PRO A 346 16.26 7.65 -8.23
C PRO A 346 17.56 8.44 -8.30
N ASP A 347 17.86 9.07 -9.44
CA ASP A 347 19.05 9.92 -9.66
C ASP A 347 18.87 11.37 -9.14
N GLY A 348 17.75 11.66 -8.50
CA GLY A 348 17.43 12.97 -7.96
C GLY A 348 16.84 13.97 -8.94
N LYS A 349 16.66 13.59 -10.19
CA LYS A 349 15.91 14.39 -11.15
C LYS A 349 14.42 14.36 -10.82
N ARG A 350 13.72 15.36 -11.29
CA ARG A 350 12.28 15.48 -11.21
C ARG A 350 11.71 16.11 -12.45
N PHE A 351 10.48 15.74 -12.78
CA PHE A 351 9.70 16.38 -13.85
C PHE A 351 8.26 16.51 -13.41
N ARG A 352 7.56 17.46 -14.01
CA ARG A 352 6.14 17.67 -13.76
C ARG A 352 5.34 17.24 -14.98
N VAL A 353 4.30 16.45 -14.75
CA VAL A 353 3.28 16.12 -15.74
C VAL A 353 2.11 17.06 -15.49
N PRO A 354 1.75 17.94 -16.42
CA PRO A 354 0.61 18.84 -16.24
C PRO A 354 -0.68 18.08 -15.96
N ARG A 355 -1.58 18.66 -15.16
CA ARG A 355 -2.83 17.98 -14.73
C ARG A 355 -3.66 17.49 -15.92
N TRP A 356 -3.79 18.33 -16.97
CA TRP A 356 -4.53 17.97 -18.18
C TRP A 356 -4.00 16.72 -18.89
N ALA A 357 -2.74 16.38 -18.71
CA ALA A 357 -2.11 15.16 -19.24
C ALA A 357 -2.10 14.02 -18.21
N ALA A 358 -1.88 14.34 -16.93
CA ALA A 358 -1.79 13.34 -15.86
C ALA A 358 -3.13 12.61 -15.64
N GLU A 359 -4.24 13.33 -15.61
CA GLU A 359 -5.56 12.71 -15.39
C GLU A 359 -5.94 11.73 -16.51
N PRO A 360 -6.03 12.13 -17.80
CA PRO A 360 -6.48 11.22 -18.84
C PRO A 360 -5.44 10.17 -19.23
N LEU A 361 -4.16 10.54 -19.31
CA LEU A 361 -3.13 9.63 -19.81
C LEU A 361 -2.61 8.69 -18.71
N LEU A 362 -2.28 9.22 -17.54
CA LEU A 362 -1.73 8.41 -16.47
C LEU A 362 -2.83 7.58 -15.78
N PHE A 363 -3.89 8.21 -15.31
CA PHE A 363 -4.96 7.51 -14.60
C PHE A 363 -5.95 6.84 -15.54
N GLY A 364 -6.41 7.54 -16.58
CA GLY A 364 -7.37 7.01 -17.52
C GLY A 364 -6.80 5.86 -18.36
N VAL A 365 -5.67 6.07 -19.02
CA VAL A 365 -5.08 5.07 -19.92
C VAL A 365 -4.13 4.13 -19.19
N PHE A 366 -3.06 4.66 -18.59
CA PHE A 366 -2.01 3.81 -18.04
C PHE A 366 -2.48 2.99 -16.84
N VAL A 367 -3.05 3.62 -15.82
CA VAL A 367 -3.50 2.91 -14.61
C VAL A 367 -4.71 2.04 -14.93
N THR A 368 -5.75 2.60 -15.53
CA THR A 368 -7.02 1.88 -15.77
C THR A 368 -6.87 0.76 -16.80
N HIS A 369 -6.27 1.02 -17.96
CA HIS A 369 -6.22 0.03 -19.04
C HIS A 369 -4.96 -0.83 -19.01
N TYR A 370 -3.77 -0.22 -18.89
CA TYR A 370 -2.53 -0.98 -18.92
C TYR A 370 -2.28 -1.72 -17.61
N LEU A 371 -2.37 -1.04 -16.47
CA LEU A 371 -2.06 -1.63 -15.17
C LEU A 371 -3.16 -2.59 -14.72
N TYR A 372 -4.42 -2.13 -14.67
CA TYR A 372 -5.56 -2.93 -14.18
C TYR A 372 -6.26 -3.74 -15.27
N GLY A 373 -6.02 -3.46 -16.54
CA GLY A 373 -6.59 -4.21 -17.67
C GLY A 373 -8.05 -3.89 -17.99
N GLY A 374 -8.48 -2.70 -17.64
CA GLY A 374 -9.81 -2.16 -17.83
C GLY A 374 -10.69 -2.28 -16.59
N LEU A 375 -11.34 -1.18 -16.24
CA LEU A 375 -12.33 -1.12 -15.18
C LEU A 375 -13.73 -0.98 -15.80
N ARG A 376 -14.73 -1.54 -15.12
CA ARG A 376 -16.14 -1.23 -15.40
C ARG A 376 -16.46 0.18 -14.92
N ALA A 377 -17.42 0.83 -15.58
CA ALA A 377 -17.97 2.09 -15.09
C ALA A 377 -18.48 1.93 -13.65
N ALA A 378 -18.38 2.99 -12.86
CA ALA A 378 -19.04 3.02 -11.57
C ALA A 378 -20.56 3.05 -11.80
N THR A 379 -21.28 2.08 -11.26
CA THR A 379 -22.74 2.09 -11.28
C THR A 379 -23.25 2.92 -10.12
N THR A 380 -24.13 3.88 -10.40
CA THR A 380 -24.74 4.75 -9.38
C THR A 380 -25.82 4.06 -8.54
N ARG A 381 -26.06 2.75 -8.75
CA ARG A 381 -27.06 1.95 -8.06
C ARG A 381 -26.45 0.66 -7.55
N ASP A 382 -25.93 0.68 -6.34
CA ASP A 382 -25.75 -0.53 -5.57
C ASP A 382 -25.87 -0.20 -4.06
N PRO A 383 -26.98 -0.58 -3.41
CA PRO A 383 -27.19 -0.34 -1.98
C PRO A 383 -26.37 -1.25 -1.07
N SER A 384 -25.58 -2.19 -1.63
CA SER A 384 -24.61 -3.04 -0.94
C SER A 384 -23.16 -2.62 -1.19
N ALA A 385 -22.95 -1.41 -1.67
CA ALA A 385 -21.65 -0.81 -1.85
C ALA A 385 -21.18 -0.15 -0.56
#